data_042e9acf31f01cd3334910c49f9a732f
#
_entry.id   042e9acf31f01cd3334910c49f9a732f
#
_cell.length_a   1.000
_cell.length_b   1.000
_cell.length_c   1.000
_cell.angle_alpha   90.00
_cell.angle_beta   90.00
_cell.angle_gamma   90.00
#
_symmetry.space_group_name_H-M   'P 1'
#
loop_
_entity.id
_entity.type
_entity.pdbx_description
1 polymer ?
#
loop_
_entity_poly.entity_id
_entity_poly.type
_entity_poly.pdbx_seq_one_letter_code
_entity_poly.pdbx_strand_id
1 'polypeptide(L)'
;DAKLIFEMASVGGDVRIRSRFAEMMRLVAANRQLFPNKPWQGAPSLVADFRVDRRPRRFPKRERLPADILAEHGSVLGGSQLRQDLWRALTAREGMKLAGFQERAALRLSAATDDGGTIVTAGTGSGKTIAFYLPGMIRIGETISTDHWVKAVAIYPRIELLKDQFAEAFRMARTIDQTLASHGRRPMMIGALFGKTPTRATRQELTDKTWAQRGEDFVCPWMRCPRCDNELVWRAVDIAVGTERLACVQPNCGQEIGDDQIVLTRTSLQRNPPDILFTTTEILNQRLSDHWMRGLFGVGLTSARKPLLALLDEVHTYEGGTGAQAALTLRRWRHLLASPISWVGLSATLGDAARFFSDLTGADLDDVVEITPTLEEFEEQGAEYQILLRGDPASRASLLSTTIQTSMLLPRLL
;
A
#
# COMPACT_ATOMS: atom_id res chain seq x y z
N ASP A 1 31.38 9.22 -3.00
CA ASP A 1 30.20 9.03 -3.89
C ASP A 1 29.92 10.28 -4.72
N ALA A 2 30.17 11.51 -4.23
CA ALA A 2 30.07 12.72 -5.04
C ALA A 2 31.09 12.75 -6.20
N LYS A 3 32.23 12.09 -6.07
CA LYS A 3 33.23 11.97 -7.15
C LYS A 3 32.76 11.18 -8.37
N LEU A 4 31.80 10.29 -8.21
CA LEU A 4 31.21 9.52 -9.32
C LEU A 4 30.28 10.37 -10.19
N ILE A 5 29.68 11.42 -9.61
CA ILE A 5 28.69 12.26 -10.28
C ILE A 5 29.33 13.56 -10.79
N PHE A 6 30.35 14.07 -10.07
CA PHE A 6 30.99 15.36 -10.37
C PHE A 6 32.49 15.23 -10.47
N GLU A 7 33.02 15.72 -11.53
CA GLU A 7 34.47 15.95 -11.71
C GLU A 7 34.72 17.46 -11.75
N MET A 8 35.52 17.96 -10.83
CA MET A 8 35.93 19.35 -10.85
C MET A 8 37.10 19.53 -11.84
N ALA A 9 36.89 20.27 -12.87
CA ALA A 9 37.94 20.66 -13.81
C ALA A 9 38.16 22.17 -13.72
N SER A 10 39.40 22.57 -13.48
CA SER A 10 39.81 23.98 -13.59
C SER A 10 40.21 24.28 -15.01
N VAL A 11 39.52 25.19 -15.65
CA VAL A 11 39.86 25.68 -17.01
C VAL A 11 39.90 27.21 -16.94
N GLY A 12 41.09 27.77 -17.12
CA GLY A 12 41.26 29.20 -17.22
C GLY A 12 40.89 30.00 -15.94
N GLY A 13 41.15 29.45 -14.75
CA GLY A 13 40.87 30.11 -13.47
C GLY A 13 39.44 29.96 -12.95
N ASP A 14 38.51 29.51 -13.76
CA ASP A 14 37.14 29.16 -13.37
C ASP A 14 37.03 27.68 -13.02
N VAL A 15 36.52 27.36 -11.85
CA VAL A 15 36.17 25.98 -11.46
C VAL A 15 34.85 25.62 -12.10
N ARG A 16 34.89 24.81 -13.18
CA ARG A 16 33.69 24.25 -13.80
C ARG A 16 33.44 22.84 -13.26
N ILE A 17 32.33 22.67 -12.66
CA ILE A 17 31.86 21.35 -12.24
C ILE A 17 31.27 20.64 -13.46
N ARG A 18 32.00 19.63 -13.99
CA ARG A 18 31.47 18.74 -15.03
C ARG A 18 30.75 17.58 -14.37
N SER A 19 29.50 17.40 -14.75
CA SER A 19 28.74 16.21 -14.38
C SER A 19 28.96 15.11 -15.43
N ARG A 20 29.52 13.97 -15.01
CA ARG A 20 29.58 12.76 -15.88
C ARG A 20 28.19 12.36 -16.34
N PHE A 21 27.20 12.56 -15.52
CA PHE A 21 25.81 12.32 -15.85
C PHE A 21 25.32 13.23 -16.99
N ALA A 22 25.58 14.53 -16.95
CA ALA A 22 25.23 15.45 -18.02
C ALA A 22 25.96 15.12 -19.34
N GLU A 23 27.21 14.69 -19.27
CA GLU A 23 28.00 14.24 -20.43
C GLU A 23 27.41 12.96 -21.07
N MET A 24 27.04 11.98 -20.26
CA MET A 24 26.37 10.76 -20.74
C MET A 24 24.99 11.04 -21.30
N MET A 25 24.21 11.94 -20.70
CA MET A 25 22.93 12.38 -21.22
C MET A 25 23.10 13.04 -22.60
N ARG A 26 24.14 13.83 -22.78
CA ARG A 26 24.52 14.44 -24.06
C ARG A 26 24.85 13.39 -25.12
N LEU A 27 25.63 12.35 -24.77
CA LEU A 27 25.97 11.23 -25.64
C LEU A 27 24.73 10.46 -26.10
N VAL A 28 23.80 10.17 -25.19
CA VAL A 28 22.55 9.45 -25.51
C VAL A 28 21.66 10.30 -26.41
N ALA A 29 21.54 11.59 -26.15
CA ALA A 29 20.79 12.50 -27.00
C ALA A 29 21.37 12.57 -28.43
N ALA A 30 22.68 12.61 -28.55
CA ALA A 30 23.37 12.62 -29.84
C ALA A 30 23.12 11.32 -30.65
N ASN A 31 23.20 10.16 -30.00
CA ASN A 31 23.00 8.88 -30.64
C ASN A 31 21.54 8.63 -31.08
N ARG A 32 20.55 9.08 -30.27
CA ARG A 32 19.13 8.84 -30.57
C ARG A 32 18.53 9.83 -31.58
N GLN A 33 19.04 11.05 -31.67
CA GLN A 33 18.50 12.06 -32.57
C GLN A 33 19.02 11.92 -34.02
N LEU A 34 19.79 10.84 -34.32
CA LEU A 34 20.28 10.60 -35.66
C LEU A 34 20.75 11.89 -36.35
N PHE A 35 21.80 12.52 -35.78
CA PHE A 35 22.46 13.63 -36.48
C PHE A 35 23.42 13.08 -37.53
N PRO A 36 22.96 12.83 -38.76
CA PRO A 36 23.85 12.32 -39.80
C PRO A 36 24.94 13.35 -40.03
N ASN A 37 26.20 12.91 -39.99
CA ASN A 37 27.39 13.70 -40.24
C ASN A 37 27.76 14.80 -39.24
N LYS A 38 27.19 14.81 -38.02
CA LYS A 38 27.65 15.68 -36.97
C LYS A 38 28.29 14.89 -35.83
N PRO A 39 29.49 15.23 -35.40
CA PRO A 39 30.08 14.61 -34.22
C PRO A 39 29.17 14.84 -33.02
N TRP A 40 29.03 13.83 -32.15
CA TRP A 40 28.19 13.88 -30.96
C TRP A 40 28.46 15.10 -30.03
N GLN A 41 29.70 15.63 -30.08
CA GLN A 41 30.10 16.85 -29.35
C GLN A 41 29.35 18.10 -29.85
N GLY A 42 28.87 18.12 -31.07
CA GLY A 42 28.07 19.22 -31.62
C GLY A 42 26.57 19.02 -31.49
N ALA A 43 26.11 17.90 -30.91
CA ALA A 43 24.70 17.68 -30.70
C ALA A 43 24.17 18.57 -29.57
N PRO A 44 22.92 19.05 -29.67
CA PRO A 44 22.29 19.76 -28.56
C PRO A 44 22.25 18.88 -27.32
N SER A 45 22.56 19.45 -26.18
CA SER A 45 22.45 18.74 -24.90
C SER A 45 21.00 18.45 -24.57
N LEU A 46 20.69 17.26 -24.08
CA LEU A 46 19.35 16.95 -23.58
C LEU A 46 19.00 17.73 -22.33
N VAL A 47 20.03 18.09 -21.55
CA VAL A 47 19.94 18.81 -20.29
C VAL A 47 20.76 20.09 -20.42
N ALA A 48 20.10 21.25 -20.32
CA ALA A 48 20.76 22.57 -20.39
C ALA A 48 21.47 22.92 -19.08
N ASP A 49 20.88 22.53 -17.96
CA ASP A 49 21.36 22.87 -16.62
C ASP A 49 20.91 21.82 -15.60
N PHE A 50 21.61 21.73 -14.49
CA PHE A 50 21.24 20.87 -13.38
C PHE A 50 21.58 21.53 -12.05
N ARG A 51 20.80 21.17 -11.04
CA ARG A 51 21.04 21.56 -9.65
C ARG A 51 21.07 20.32 -8.79
N VAL A 52 22.04 20.24 -7.89
CA VAL A 52 22.13 19.16 -6.89
C VAL A 52 21.86 19.77 -5.51
N ASP A 53 20.91 19.17 -4.83
CA ASP A 53 20.62 19.49 -3.44
C ASP A 53 20.87 18.21 -2.60
N ARG A 54 21.66 18.38 -1.52
CA ARG A 54 21.93 17.30 -0.57
C ARG A 54 21.14 17.54 0.69
N ARG A 55 20.27 16.63 1.04
CA ARG A 55 19.49 16.68 2.26
C ARG A 55 19.84 15.53 3.18
N PRO A 56 19.85 15.71 4.51
CA PRO A 56 19.94 14.60 5.42
C PRO A 56 18.69 13.71 5.24
N ARG A 57 18.91 12.42 5.09
CA ARG A 57 17.81 11.45 5.07
C ARG A 57 17.41 11.16 6.50
N ARG A 58 16.16 11.43 6.83
CA ARG A 58 15.64 11.32 8.19
C ARG A 58 14.59 10.20 8.26
N PHE A 59 14.74 9.32 9.26
CA PHE A 59 13.77 8.27 9.55
C PHE A 59 13.29 8.40 10.99
N PRO A 60 12.03 8.02 11.28
CA PRO A 60 11.56 7.93 12.64
C PRO A 60 12.36 6.89 13.43
N LYS A 61 12.86 7.28 14.60
CA LYS A 61 13.54 6.39 15.54
C LYS A 61 12.62 5.27 15.95
N ARG A 62 13.14 4.06 15.99
CA ARG A 62 12.42 2.87 16.46
C ARG A 62 13.06 2.42 17.77
N GLU A 63 12.49 2.85 18.88
CA GLU A 63 13.06 2.64 20.21
C GLU A 63 12.09 1.92 21.14
N ARG A 64 10.78 1.99 20.88
CA ARG A 64 9.74 1.47 21.77
C ARG A 64 9.59 -0.05 21.62
N LEU A 65 9.82 -0.79 22.69
CA LEU A 65 9.60 -2.22 22.70
C LEU A 65 8.09 -2.53 22.80
N PRO A 66 7.56 -3.45 21.97
CA PRO A 66 6.15 -3.80 22.02
C PRO A 66 5.65 -4.32 23.38
N ALA A 67 6.54 -4.97 24.14
CA ALA A 67 6.23 -5.47 25.47
C ALA A 67 6.02 -4.32 26.49
N ASP A 68 6.86 -3.28 26.39
CA ASP A 68 6.75 -2.11 27.27
C ASP A 68 5.48 -1.34 26.96
N ILE A 69 5.17 -1.14 25.67
CA ILE A 69 3.92 -0.50 25.22
C ILE A 69 2.71 -1.25 25.77
N LEU A 70 2.69 -2.58 25.70
CA LEU A 70 1.59 -3.39 26.23
C LEU A 70 1.47 -3.26 27.76
N ALA A 71 2.59 -3.19 28.47
CA ALA A 71 2.61 -3.04 29.93
C ALA A 71 2.13 -1.63 30.36
N GLU A 72 2.61 -0.59 29.69
CA GLU A 72 2.27 0.80 30.00
C GLU A 72 0.82 1.15 29.64
N HIS A 73 0.29 0.57 28.56
CA HIS A 73 -1.04 0.88 28.04
C HIS A 73 -2.04 -0.29 28.17
N GLY A 74 -1.91 -1.06 29.25
CA GLY A 74 -2.76 -2.22 29.51
C GLY A 74 -4.27 -1.90 29.57
N SER A 75 -4.67 -0.67 29.87
CA SER A 75 -6.07 -0.24 29.82
C SER A 75 -6.65 -0.21 28.41
N VAL A 76 -5.84 0.08 27.40
CA VAL A 76 -6.24 0.17 25.99
C VAL A 76 -5.95 -1.13 25.24
N LEU A 77 -4.74 -1.67 25.39
CA LEU A 77 -4.27 -2.86 24.69
C LEU A 77 -4.58 -4.16 25.42
N GLY A 78 -4.89 -4.10 26.69
CA GLY A 78 -5.13 -5.24 27.59
C GLY A 78 -6.60 -5.60 27.81
N GLY A 79 -7.54 -5.05 27.04
CA GLY A 79 -8.98 -5.21 27.25
C GLY A 79 -9.50 -6.65 27.22
N SER A 80 -8.79 -7.57 26.51
CA SER A 80 -9.06 -9.00 26.54
C SER A 80 -7.75 -9.80 26.40
N GLN A 81 -7.76 -11.07 26.85
CA GLN A 81 -6.62 -11.96 26.66
C GLN A 81 -6.30 -12.14 25.18
N LEU A 82 -7.33 -12.31 24.35
CA LEU A 82 -7.18 -12.40 22.89
C LEU A 82 -6.45 -11.17 22.32
N ARG A 83 -6.83 -9.95 22.71
CA ARG A 83 -6.18 -8.71 22.26
C ARG A 83 -4.70 -8.70 22.59
N GLN A 84 -4.34 -9.06 23.81
CA GLN A 84 -2.94 -9.15 24.24
C GLN A 84 -2.16 -10.19 23.45
N ASP A 85 -2.75 -11.35 23.20
CA ASP A 85 -2.09 -12.44 22.47
C ASP A 85 -1.95 -12.10 20.97
N LEU A 86 -2.94 -11.42 20.37
CA LEU A 86 -2.84 -10.86 19.02
C LEU A 86 -1.73 -9.80 18.92
N TRP A 87 -1.64 -8.90 19.90
CA TRP A 87 -0.55 -7.92 19.98
C TRP A 87 0.81 -8.62 20.01
N ARG A 88 0.98 -9.59 20.91
CA ARG A 88 2.24 -10.35 21.03
C ARG A 88 2.56 -11.09 19.72
N ALA A 89 1.59 -11.74 19.09
CA ALA A 89 1.79 -12.47 17.84
C ALA A 89 2.22 -11.56 16.69
N LEU A 90 1.55 -10.42 16.50
CA LEU A 90 1.86 -9.46 15.44
C LEU A 90 3.20 -8.75 15.65
N THR A 91 3.69 -8.68 16.87
CA THR A 91 4.94 -8.00 17.24
C THR A 91 6.07 -8.97 17.62
N ALA A 92 5.88 -10.27 17.43
CA ALA A 92 6.83 -11.33 17.82
C ALA A 92 8.13 -11.35 16.99
N ARG A 93 8.24 -10.51 15.94
CA ARG A 93 9.44 -10.48 15.09
C ARG A 93 10.65 -10.06 15.92
N GLU A 94 11.74 -10.84 15.83
CA GLU A 94 12.99 -10.56 16.53
C GLU A 94 13.51 -9.14 16.25
N GLY A 95 13.88 -8.43 17.31
CA GLY A 95 14.38 -7.06 17.22
C GLY A 95 13.33 -6.01 16.83
N MET A 96 12.04 -6.36 16.79
CA MET A 96 11.00 -5.39 16.44
C MET A 96 10.89 -4.30 17.51
N LYS A 97 11.01 -3.06 17.05
CA LYS A 97 10.74 -1.86 17.83
C LYS A 97 9.80 -0.95 17.03
N LEU A 98 8.94 -0.26 17.71
CA LEU A 98 8.02 0.72 17.12
C LEU A 98 8.59 2.13 17.26
N ALA A 99 8.23 2.99 16.32
CA ALA A 99 8.43 4.43 16.43
C ALA A 99 7.30 5.05 17.27
N GLY A 100 7.54 6.20 17.88
CA GLY A 100 6.56 6.88 18.72
C GLY A 100 5.24 7.15 18.00
N PHE A 101 5.27 7.59 16.73
CA PHE A 101 4.05 7.80 15.95
C PHE A 101 3.27 6.49 15.70
N GLN A 102 3.97 5.34 15.55
CA GLN A 102 3.33 4.02 15.37
C GLN A 102 2.63 3.58 16.68
N GLU A 103 3.26 3.84 17.82
CA GLU A 103 2.65 3.63 19.14
C GLU A 103 1.39 4.48 19.30
N ARG A 104 1.46 5.80 19.05
CA ARG A 104 0.29 6.69 19.11
C ARG A 104 -0.84 6.24 18.19
N ALA A 105 -0.52 5.80 16.97
CA ALA A 105 -1.50 5.26 16.04
C ALA A 105 -2.15 3.97 16.56
N ALA A 106 -1.33 3.04 17.07
CA ALA A 106 -1.82 1.79 17.63
C ALA A 106 -2.75 2.02 18.82
N LEU A 107 -2.41 2.92 19.74
CA LEU A 107 -3.23 3.28 20.88
C LEU A 107 -4.55 3.94 20.45
N ARG A 108 -4.48 4.95 19.58
CA ARG A 108 -5.65 5.65 19.06
C ARG A 108 -6.64 4.70 18.40
N LEU A 109 -6.17 3.87 17.48
CA LEU A 109 -7.01 2.97 16.72
C LEU A 109 -7.53 1.78 17.54
N SER A 110 -6.82 1.37 18.59
CA SER A 110 -7.31 0.36 19.54
C SER A 110 -8.38 0.89 20.49
N ALA A 111 -8.34 2.18 20.82
CA ALA A 111 -9.32 2.84 21.67
C ALA A 111 -10.55 3.34 20.90
N ALA A 112 -10.40 3.62 19.60
CA ALA A 112 -11.46 4.22 18.79
C ALA A 112 -12.66 3.28 18.61
N THR A 113 -13.81 3.73 19.05
CA THR A 113 -15.10 3.01 18.91
C THR A 113 -16.03 3.70 17.93
N ASP A 114 -15.65 4.88 17.41
CA ASP A 114 -16.58 5.87 16.86
C ASP A 114 -16.36 6.19 15.39
N ASP A 115 -17.26 7.00 14.83
CA ASP A 115 -17.32 7.51 13.45
C ASP A 115 -16.23 8.57 13.15
N GLY A 116 -15.10 8.50 13.85
CA GLY A 116 -13.98 9.42 13.70
C GLY A 116 -12.97 9.02 12.66
N GLY A 117 -12.04 9.93 12.38
CA GLY A 117 -10.93 9.75 11.45
C GLY A 117 -9.56 9.73 12.15
N THR A 118 -8.67 8.92 11.64
CA THR A 118 -7.24 8.97 11.99
C THR A 118 -6.42 8.99 10.72
N ILE A 119 -5.67 10.05 10.49
CA ILE A 119 -4.75 10.12 9.36
C ILE A 119 -3.30 10.05 9.86
N VAL A 120 -2.55 9.08 9.34
CA VAL A 120 -1.13 8.91 9.67
C VAL A 120 -0.29 9.49 8.52
N THR A 121 0.40 10.57 8.82
CA THR A 121 1.27 11.24 7.84
C THR A 121 2.73 11.03 8.22
N ALA A 122 3.48 10.36 7.33
CA ALA A 122 4.91 10.15 7.53
C ALA A 122 5.59 9.91 6.18
N GLY A 123 6.87 10.22 6.07
CA GLY A 123 7.67 10.04 4.86
C GLY A 123 7.69 8.60 4.36
N THR A 124 8.07 8.41 3.11
CA THR A 124 8.22 7.07 2.51
C THR A 124 9.27 6.26 3.28
N GLY A 125 9.01 4.99 3.52
CA GLY A 125 9.90 4.09 4.28
C GLY A 125 9.85 4.26 5.80
N SER A 126 9.01 5.14 6.34
CA SER A 126 8.84 5.33 7.80
C SER A 126 8.15 4.16 8.51
N GLY A 127 7.52 3.25 7.78
CA GLY A 127 6.78 2.12 8.35
C GLY A 127 5.32 2.45 8.70
N LYS A 128 4.69 3.35 7.96
CA LYS A 128 3.25 3.70 8.09
C LYS A 128 2.33 2.48 8.09
N THR A 129 2.66 1.49 7.26
CA THR A 129 1.87 0.25 7.10
C THR A 129 1.62 -0.46 8.44
N ILE A 130 2.61 -0.52 9.33
CA ILE A 130 2.45 -1.11 10.66
C ILE A 130 1.51 -0.26 11.53
N ALA A 131 1.62 1.06 11.48
CA ALA A 131 0.74 1.97 12.24
C ALA A 131 -0.74 1.75 11.93
N PHE A 132 -1.03 1.23 10.77
CA PHE A 132 -2.37 0.99 10.25
C PHE A 132 -2.82 -0.47 10.44
N TYR A 133 -2.01 -1.46 9.99
CA TYR A 133 -2.43 -2.86 10.06
C TYR A 133 -2.34 -3.45 11.46
N LEU A 134 -1.36 -3.08 12.27
CA LEU A 134 -1.22 -3.64 13.61
C LEU A 134 -2.51 -3.48 14.45
N PRO A 135 -3.02 -2.26 14.70
CA PRO A 135 -4.28 -2.10 15.44
C PRO A 135 -5.51 -2.61 14.65
N GLY A 136 -5.50 -2.49 13.32
CA GLY A 136 -6.58 -2.96 12.47
C GLY A 136 -6.76 -4.49 12.54
N MET A 137 -5.66 -5.26 12.44
CA MET A 137 -5.68 -6.72 12.55
C MET A 137 -6.16 -7.19 13.93
N ILE A 138 -5.80 -6.46 14.99
CA ILE A 138 -6.25 -6.77 16.35
C ILE A 138 -7.77 -6.56 16.46
N ARG A 139 -8.28 -5.40 16.04
CA ARG A 139 -9.73 -5.11 16.08
C ARG A 139 -10.53 -6.12 15.27
N ILE A 140 -10.06 -6.45 14.07
CA ILE A 140 -10.70 -7.46 13.23
C ILE A 140 -10.63 -8.83 13.90
N GLY A 141 -9.47 -9.24 14.42
CA GLY A 141 -9.25 -10.53 15.09
C GLY A 141 -10.19 -10.75 16.28
N GLU A 142 -10.46 -9.70 17.08
CA GLU A 142 -11.41 -9.77 18.19
C GLU A 142 -12.86 -10.02 17.75
N THR A 143 -13.21 -9.68 16.51
CA THR A 143 -14.58 -9.84 15.98
C THR A 143 -14.75 -11.08 15.11
N ILE A 144 -13.68 -11.83 14.84
CA ILE A 144 -13.78 -13.07 14.07
C ILE A 144 -14.59 -14.10 14.85
N SER A 145 -15.58 -14.67 14.18
CA SER A 145 -16.42 -15.76 14.67
C SER A 145 -16.63 -16.77 13.54
N THR A 146 -17.56 -17.69 13.71
CA THR A 146 -17.99 -18.58 12.63
C THR A 146 -18.72 -17.85 11.51
N ASP A 147 -19.28 -16.67 11.80
CA ASP A 147 -19.97 -15.84 10.83
C ASP A 147 -19.00 -15.10 9.90
N HIS A 148 -19.38 -15.00 8.62
CA HIS A 148 -18.64 -14.30 7.58
C HIS A 148 -19.28 -12.96 7.24
N TRP A 149 -18.55 -11.87 7.40
CA TRP A 149 -18.93 -10.53 6.98
C TRP A 149 -17.67 -9.64 6.92
N VAL A 150 -17.73 -8.60 6.09
CA VAL A 150 -16.58 -7.70 5.89
C VAL A 150 -16.44 -6.76 7.10
N LYS A 151 -15.34 -6.87 7.82
CA LYS A 151 -15.02 -6.07 9.01
C LYS A 151 -14.21 -4.83 8.67
N ALA A 152 -13.41 -4.92 7.62
CA ALA A 152 -12.64 -3.80 7.10
C ALA A 152 -12.70 -3.73 5.58
N VAL A 153 -12.89 -2.53 5.05
CA VAL A 153 -12.78 -2.23 3.62
C VAL A 153 -11.51 -1.43 3.39
N ALA A 154 -10.54 -2.02 2.69
CA ALA A 154 -9.28 -1.38 2.34
C ALA A 154 -9.36 -0.82 0.92
N ILE A 155 -9.29 0.50 0.79
CA ILE A 155 -9.54 1.25 -0.45
C ILE A 155 -8.24 1.85 -0.96
N TYR A 156 -7.91 1.54 -2.20
CA TYR A 156 -6.68 1.97 -2.86
C TYR A 156 -6.98 2.80 -4.11
N PRO A 157 -6.19 3.83 -4.40
CA PRO A 157 -6.37 4.65 -5.59
C PRO A 157 -5.98 3.91 -6.88
N ARG A 158 -5.07 2.92 -6.78
CA ARG A 158 -4.56 2.15 -7.91
C ARG A 158 -4.37 0.67 -7.58
N ILE A 159 -4.56 -0.19 -8.57
CA ILE A 159 -4.47 -1.65 -8.43
C ILE A 159 -3.05 -2.13 -8.05
N GLU A 160 -2.01 -1.47 -8.55
CA GLU A 160 -0.61 -1.84 -8.28
C GLU A 160 -0.29 -1.68 -6.78
N LEU A 161 -0.70 -0.57 -6.17
CA LEU A 161 -0.53 -0.34 -4.73
C LEU A 161 -1.34 -1.35 -3.90
N LEU A 162 -2.54 -1.70 -4.38
CA LEU A 162 -3.39 -2.69 -3.74
C LEU A 162 -2.67 -4.05 -3.64
N LYS A 163 -1.92 -4.48 -4.65
CA LYS A 163 -1.24 -5.79 -4.66
C LYS A 163 -0.20 -5.90 -3.57
N ASP A 164 0.66 -4.89 -3.42
CA ASP A 164 1.73 -4.89 -2.42
C ASP A 164 1.14 -4.92 -1.00
N GLN A 165 0.11 -4.12 -0.78
CA GLN A 165 -0.57 -4.05 0.52
C GLN A 165 -1.42 -5.30 0.79
N PHE A 166 -2.01 -5.91 -0.24
CA PHE A 166 -2.71 -7.18 -0.11
C PHE A 166 -1.77 -8.29 0.37
N ALA A 167 -0.58 -8.38 -0.22
CA ALA A 167 0.44 -9.35 0.16
C ALA A 167 0.91 -9.14 1.61
N GLU A 168 1.12 -7.89 2.03
CA GLU A 168 1.53 -7.56 3.39
C GLU A 168 0.44 -7.88 4.41
N ALA A 169 -0.79 -7.47 4.15
CA ALA A 169 -1.93 -7.80 5.01
C ALA A 169 -2.13 -9.31 5.12
N PHE A 170 -1.96 -10.04 4.02
CA PHE A 170 -2.04 -11.50 4.02
C PHE A 170 -0.95 -12.13 4.91
N ARG A 171 0.31 -11.69 4.80
CA ARG A 171 1.39 -12.16 5.69
C ARG A 171 1.06 -11.89 7.15
N MET A 172 0.64 -10.69 7.48
CA MET A 172 0.27 -10.33 8.86
C MET A 172 -0.90 -11.16 9.39
N ALA A 173 -1.93 -11.39 8.57
CA ALA A 173 -3.03 -12.26 8.96
C ALA A 173 -2.57 -13.69 9.30
N ARG A 174 -1.62 -14.25 8.54
CA ARG A 174 -1.07 -15.59 8.83
C ARG A 174 -0.27 -15.66 10.13
N THR A 175 0.31 -14.55 10.59
CA THR A 175 1.04 -14.55 11.88
C THR A 175 0.13 -14.76 13.08
N ILE A 176 -1.16 -14.45 12.95
CA ILE A 176 -2.14 -14.58 14.04
C ILE A 176 -3.02 -15.84 13.96
N ASP A 177 -2.87 -16.67 12.95
CA ASP A 177 -3.73 -17.84 12.76
C ASP A 177 -3.68 -18.80 13.95
N GLN A 178 -2.49 -19.08 14.48
CA GLN A 178 -2.33 -19.95 15.66
C GLN A 178 -2.98 -19.33 16.91
N THR A 179 -2.85 -18.02 17.07
CA THR A 179 -3.48 -17.29 18.17
C THR A 179 -5.00 -17.34 18.05
N LEU A 180 -5.54 -17.10 16.85
CA LEU A 180 -6.98 -17.20 16.62
C LEU A 180 -7.49 -18.62 16.93
N ALA A 181 -6.79 -19.65 16.43
CA ALA A 181 -7.16 -21.04 16.68
C ALA A 181 -7.13 -21.39 18.16
N SER A 182 -6.16 -20.94 18.95
CA SER A 182 -6.08 -21.18 20.40
C SER A 182 -7.24 -20.54 21.19
N HIS A 183 -7.89 -19.54 20.60
CA HIS A 183 -9.11 -18.90 21.13
C HIS A 183 -10.39 -19.41 20.45
N GLY A 184 -10.35 -20.55 19.73
CA GLY A 184 -11.52 -21.16 19.08
C GLY A 184 -12.07 -20.34 17.91
N ARG A 185 -11.23 -19.54 17.26
CA ARG A 185 -11.61 -18.70 16.12
C ARG A 185 -11.02 -19.24 14.83
N ARG A 186 -11.74 -19.04 13.72
CA ARG A 186 -11.24 -19.38 12.39
C ARG A 186 -10.10 -18.47 11.94
N PRO A 187 -9.31 -18.84 10.94
CA PRO A 187 -8.32 -17.95 10.31
C PRO A 187 -8.97 -16.67 9.77
N MET A 188 -8.18 -15.60 9.74
CA MET A 188 -8.59 -14.34 9.10
C MET A 188 -8.59 -14.49 7.58
N MET A 189 -9.74 -14.23 6.95
CA MET A 189 -9.92 -14.31 5.51
C MET A 189 -9.70 -12.96 4.84
N ILE A 190 -8.97 -12.95 3.74
CA ILE A 190 -8.71 -11.74 2.93
C ILE A 190 -9.22 -11.97 1.51
N GLY A 191 -9.85 -10.96 0.93
CA GLY A 191 -10.34 -11.00 -0.44
C GLY A 191 -10.18 -9.68 -1.16
N ALA A 192 -10.17 -9.72 -2.49
CA ALA A 192 -10.06 -8.54 -3.32
C ALA A 192 -11.17 -8.46 -4.37
N LEU A 193 -11.78 -7.29 -4.49
CA LEU A 193 -12.79 -7.00 -5.49
C LEU A 193 -12.34 -5.87 -6.40
N PHE A 194 -11.90 -6.21 -7.60
CA PHE A 194 -11.52 -5.27 -8.65
C PHE A 194 -11.66 -5.89 -10.05
N GLY A 195 -11.23 -5.20 -11.12
CA GLY A 195 -11.49 -5.61 -12.50
C GLY A 195 -11.10 -7.05 -12.85
N LYS A 196 -9.99 -7.55 -12.29
CA LYS A 196 -9.48 -8.91 -12.53
C LYS A 196 -10.10 -9.99 -11.64
N THR A 197 -10.99 -9.66 -10.70
CA THR A 197 -11.69 -10.66 -9.88
C THR A 197 -12.71 -11.40 -10.73
N PRO A 198 -12.54 -12.74 -10.98
CA PRO A 198 -13.47 -13.54 -11.76
C PRO A 198 -14.80 -13.70 -11.05
N THR A 199 -15.85 -13.98 -11.79
CA THR A 199 -17.16 -14.25 -11.19
C THR A 199 -17.20 -15.64 -10.56
N ARG A 200 -16.64 -16.64 -11.26
CA ARG A 200 -16.60 -18.05 -10.83
C ARG A 200 -15.22 -18.65 -11.11
N ALA A 201 -14.95 -19.77 -10.45
CA ALA A 201 -13.76 -20.60 -10.68
C ALA A 201 -13.87 -21.37 -11.99
N THR A 202 -13.73 -20.71 -13.13
CA THR A 202 -13.73 -21.35 -14.44
C THR A 202 -12.57 -20.83 -15.30
N ARG A 203 -12.02 -21.73 -16.12
CA ARG A 203 -10.91 -21.37 -17.03
C ARG A 203 -11.28 -20.20 -17.95
N GLN A 204 -12.51 -20.17 -18.45
CA GLN A 204 -13.01 -19.10 -19.31
C GLN A 204 -12.96 -17.73 -18.58
N GLU A 205 -13.51 -17.66 -17.37
CA GLU A 205 -13.52 -16.43 -16.57
C GLU A 205 -12.09 -15.91 -16.28
N LEU A 206 -11.16 -16.81 -15.93
CA LEU A 206 -9.78 -16.43 -15.66
C LEU A 206 -9.07 -15.89 -16.89
N THR A 207 -9.34 -16.48 -18.07
CA THR A 207 -8.84 -15.99 -19.36
C THR A 207 -9.44 -14.62 -19.68
N ASP A 208 -10.75 -14.45 -19.55
CA ASP A 208 -11.45 -13.16 -19.79
C ASP A 208 -10.96 -12.06 -18.83
N LYS A 209 -10.55 -12.43 -17.61
CA LYS A 209 -9.95 -11.53 -16.62
C LYS A 209 -8.44 -11.33 -16.80
N THR A 210 -7.86 -11.88 -17.89
CA THR A 210 -6.45 -11.73 -18.23
C THR A 210 -5.48 -12.20 -17.13
N TRP A 211 -5.82 -13.30 -16.44
CA TRP A 211 -4.88 -13.96 -15.55
C TRP A 211 -3.78 -14.62 -16.39
N ALA A 212 -2.52 -14.42 -16.01
CA ALA A 212 -1.41 -15.04 -16.69
C ALA A 212 -1.46 -16.58 -16.56
N GLN A 213 -1.17 -17.30 -17.65
CA GLN A 213 -1.15 -18.77 -17.65
C GLN A 213 0.27 -19.29 -17.45
N ARG A 214 0.37 -20.40 -16.74
CA ARG A 214 1.59 -21.19 -16.59
C ARG A 214 1.24 -22.67 -16.84
N GLY A 215 1.43 -23.12 -18.08
CA GLY A 215 0.89 -24.41 -18.51
C GLY A 215 -0.63 -24.41 -18.49
N GLU A 216 -1.24 -25.31 -17.70
CA GLU A 216 -2.68 -25.34 -17.52
C GLU A 216 -3.19 -24.52 -16.34
N ASP A 217 -2.30 -24.06 -15.48
CA ASP A 217 -2.60 -23.32 -14.27
C ASP A 217 -2.66 -21.81 -14.54
N PHE A 218 -3.25 -21.05 -13.62
CA PHE A 218 -3.33 -19.59 -13.70
C PHE A 218 -2.58 -18.93 -12.55
N VAL A 219 -1.72 -17.94 -12.89
CA VAL A 219 -0.93 -17.21 -11.90
C VAL A 219 -1.80 -16.20 -11.17
N CYS A 220 -1.74 -16.21 -9.85
CA CYS A 220 -2.44 -15.23 -9.01
C CYS A 220 -1.91 -13.81 -9.27
N PRO A 221 -2.75 -12.86 -9.70
CA PRO A 221 -2.30 -11.50 -9.99
C PRO A 221 -2.18 -10.61 -8.76
N TRP A 222 -2.58 -11.07 -7.56
CA TRP A 222 -2.73 -10.23 -6.38
C TRP A 222 -1.55 -10.26 -5.43
N MET A 223 -0.88 -11.42 -5.34
CA MET A 223 0.28 -11.57 -4.47
C MET A 223 1.20 -12.70 -4.93
N ARG A 224 2.41 -12.66 -4.43
CA ARG A 224 3.38 -13.74 -4.52
C ARG A 224 3.32 -14.63 -3.27
N CYS A 225 4.01 -15.75 -3.31
CA CYS A 225 4.06 -16.66 -2.18
C CYS A 225 4.63 -15.95 -0.93
N PRO A 226 3.89 -15.93 0.20
CA PRO A 226 4.33 -15.23 1.41
C PRO A 226 5.59 -15.84 2.04
N ARG A 227 5.93 -17.09 1.67
CA ARG A 227 7.08 -17.82 2.23
C ARG A 227 8.36 -17.65 1.42
N CYS A 228 8.30 -17.63 0.08
CA CYS A 228 9.49 -17.67 -0.78
C CYS A 228 9.47 -16.65 -1.93
N ASP A 229 8.46 -15.81 -1.98
CA ASP A 229 8.26 -14.73 -2.99
C ASP A 229 8.19 -15.22 -4.46
N ASN A 230 7.99 -16.52 -4.69
CA ASN A 230 7.73 -17.06 -6.00
C ASN A 230 6.24 -16.90 -6.37
N GLU A 231 5.91 -17.21 -7.63
CA GLU A 231 4.52 -17.15 -8.09
C GLU A 231 3.63 -18.13 -7.33
N LEU A 232 2.39 -17.72 -7.14
CA LEU A 232 1.28 -18.58 -6.69
C LEU A 232 0.40 -18.90 -7.88
N VAL A 233 0.00 -20.13 -8.03
CA VAL A 233 -0.90 -20.57 -9.10
C VAL A 233 -2.17 -21.14 -8.54
N TRP A 234 -3.27 -20.90 -9.24
CA TRP A 234 -4.52 -21.63 -9.10
C TRP A 234 -4.47 -22.80 -10.07
N ARG A 235 -4.40 -24.01 -9.52
CA ARG A 235 -4.19 -25.22 -10.32
C ARG A 235 -5.44 -25.54 -11.14
N ALA A 236 -5.25 -26.03 -12.35
CA ALA A 236 -6.34 -26.45 -13.24
C ALA A 236 -7.26 -27.48 -12.59
N VAL A 237 -6.72 -28.40 -11.79
CA VAL A 237 -7.48 -29.41 -11.05
C VAL A 237 -8.41 -28.81 -10.00
N ASP A 238 -7.95 -27.76 -9.29
CA ASP A 238 -8.75 -27.05 -8.28
C ASP A 238 -9.85 -26.22 -8.96
N ILE A 239 -9.53 -25.57 -10.09
CA ILE A 239 -10.48 -24.80 -10.91
C ILE A 239 -11.59 -25.70 -11.42
N ALA A 240 -11.25 -26.92 -11.90
CA ALA A 240 -12.22 -27.87 -12.45
C ALA A 240 -13.29 -28.32 -11.44
N VAL A 241 -12.94 -28.38 -10.16
CA VAL A 241 -13.86 -28.74 -9.07
C VAL A 241 -14.42 -27.52 -8.33
N GLY A 242 -14.04 -26.31 -8.75
CA GLY A 242 -14.51 -25.05 -8.14
C GLY A 242 -13.89 -24.71 -6.79
N THR A 243 -12.75 -25.33 -6.43
CA THR A 243 -12.04 -25.08 -5.18
C THR A 243 -11.11 -23.89 -5.32
N GLU A 244 -11.22 -22.92 -4.43
CA GLU A 244 -10.36 -21.74 -4.40
C GLU A 244 -9.10 -22.02 -3.57
N ARG A 245 -8.06 -22.54 -4.23
CA ARG A 245 -6.77 -22.86 -3.62
C ARG A 245 -5.63 -22.34 -4.47
N LEU A 246 -4.69 -21.67 -3.83
CA LEU A 246 -3.43 -21.24 -4.45
C LEU A 246 -2.28 -22.12 -3.97
N ALA A 247 -1.38 -22.49 -4.87
CA ALA A 247 -0.19 -23.27 -4.55
C ALA A 247 1.07 -22.55 -5.06
N CYS A 248 2.15 -22.65 -4.29
CA CYS A 248 3.44 -22.10 -4.71
C CYS A 248 4.02 -22.95 -5.85
N VAL A 249 4.53 -22.29 -6.88
CA VAL A 249 5.19 -22.96 -8.03
C VAL A 249 6.53 -23.57 -7.66
N GLN A 250 7.14 -23.18 -6.54
CA GLN A 250 8.42 -23.68 -6.09
C GLN A 250 8.25 -25.03 -5.39
N PRO A 251 8.77 -26.13 -5.93
CA PRO A 251 8.52 -27.49 -5.40
C PRO A 251 8.92 -27.65 -3.92
N ASN A 252 10.04 -27.05 -3.53
CA ASN A 252 10.57 -27.15 -2.16
C ASN A 252 9.90 -26.22 -1.15
N CYS A 253 8.98 -25.36 -1.60
CA CYS A 253 8.28 -24.43 -0.71
C CYS A 253 7.09 -25.09 -0.03
N GLY A 254 6.27 -25.83 -0.79
CA GLY A 254 5.09 -26.53 -0.30
C GLY A 254 3.98 -25.65 0.26
N GLN A 255 4.03 -24.31 0.01
CA GLN A 255 2.99 -23.40 0.50
C GLN A 255 1.71 -23.59 -0.30
N GLU A 256 0.63 -23.88 0.39
CA GLU A 256 -0.74 -23.84 -0.12
C GLU A 256 -1.56 -22.85 0.72
N ILE A 257 -2.53 -22.20 0.06
CA ILE A 257 -3.43 -21.20 0.64
C ILE A 257 -4.84 -21.62 0.27
N GLY A 258 -5.66 -21.92 1.28
CA GLY A 258 -7.00 -22.43 1.10
C GLY A 258 -8.09 -21.34 1.07
N ASP A 259 -9.31 -21.78 0.82
CA ASP A 259 -10.51 -20.95 0.80
C ASP A 259 -10.96 -20.46 2.19
N ASP A 260 -10.34 -20.97 3.24
CA ASP A 260 -10.47 -20.46 4.62
C ASP A 260 -9.56 -19.25 4.90
N GLN A 261 -8.65 -18.92 3.99
CA GLN A 261 -7.66 -17.84 4.14
C GLN A 261 -7.80 -16.75 3.07
N ILE A 262 -8.22 -17.13 1.86
CA ILE A 262 -8.34 -16.21 0.73
C ILE A 262 -9.65 -16.45 -0.04
N VAL A 263 -10.24 -15.37 -0.55
CA VAL A 263 -11.41 -15.41 -1.41
C VAL A 263 -11.05 -14.89 -2.79
N LEU A 264 -11.21 -15.72 -3.83
CA LEU A 264 -10.72 -15.46 -5.18
C LEU A 264 -11.81 -15.04 -6.16
N THR A 265 -13.08 -15.42 -5.94
CA THR A 265 -14.17 -15.17 -6.88
C THR A 265 -15.26 -14.27 -6.30
N ARG A 266 -16.02 -13.59 -7.17
CA ARG A 266 -17.14 -12.73 -6.74
C ARG A 266 -18.27 -13.56 -6.11
N THR A 267 -18.49 -14.78 -6.59
CA THR A 267 -19.49 -15.69 -6.01
C THR A 267 -19.11 -16.06 -4.59
N SER A 268 -17.84 -16.36 -4.33
CA SER A 268 -17.38 -16.70 -2.99
C SER A 268 -17.31 -15.46 -2.08
N LEU A 269 -16.98 -14.28 -2.61
CA LEU A 269 -17.10 -13.01 -1.87
C LEU A 269 -18.52 -12.77 -1.35
N GLN A 270 -19.55 -13.14 -2.13
CA GLN A 270 -20.94 -13.01 -1.70
C GLN A 270 -21.38 -14.09 -0.70
N ARG A 271 -20.90 -15.33 -0.89
CA ARG A 271 -21.28 -16.47 -0.05
C ARG A 271 -20.57 -16.43 1.30
N ASN A 272 -19.27 -16.21 1.29
CA ASN A 272 -18.39 -16.17 2.46
C ASN A 272 -17.55 -14.89 2.41
N PRO A 273 -18.12 -13.73 2.78
CA PRO A 273 -17.41 -12.46 2.76
C PRO A 273 -16.11 -12.53 3.58
N PRO A 274 -14.99 -11.98 3.06
CA PRO A 274 -13.73 -11.95 3.79
C PRO A 274 -13.78 -10.98 4.97
N ASP A 275 -12.87 -11.12 5.91
CA ASP A 275 -12.75 -10.17 7.03
C ASP A 275 -12.20 -8.82 6.57
N ILE A 276 -11.27 -8.84 5.61
CA ILE A 276 -10.74 -7.64 4.96
C ILE A 276 -11.02 -7.72 3.46
N LEU A 277 -11.75 -6.74 2.94
CA LEU A 277 -12.03 -6.59 1.52
C LEU A 277 -11.17 -5.49 0.92
N PHE A 278 -10.28 -5.86 0.01
CA PHE A 278 -9.48 -4.91 -0.78
C PHE A 278 -10.22 -4.48 -2.03
N THR A 279 -10.28 -3.17 -2.28
CA THR A 279 -11.01 -2.62 -3.43
C THR A 279 -10.44 -1.25 -3.85
N THR A 280 -11.01 -0.68 -4.90
CA THR A 280 -10.74 0.69 -5.33
C THR A 280 -11.99 1.58 -5.19
N THR A 281 -11.80 2.90 -5.13
CA THR A 281 -12.92 3.85 -5.08
C THR A 281 -13.88 3.68 -6.25
N GLU A 282 -13.38 3.36 -7.44
CA GLU A 282 -14.19 3.13 -8.63
C GLU A 282 -15.10 1.90 -8.46
N ILE A 283 -14.54 0.78 -8.01
CA ILE A 283 -15.32 -0.45 -7.77
C ILE A 283 -16.34 -0.23 -6.65
N LEU A 284 -15.96 0.44 -5.56
CA LEU A 284 -16.88 0.82 -4.51
C LEU A 284 -18.07 1.60 -5.09
N ASN A 285 -17.82 2.64 -5.88
CA ASN A 285 -18.85 3.45 -6.51
C ASN A 285 -19.82 2.62 -7.37
N GLN A 286 -19.26 1.74 -8.21
CA GLN A 286 -20.07 0.84 -9.07
C GLN A 286 -20.93 -0.11 -8.23
N ARG A 287 -20.37 -0.71 -7.17
CA ARG A 287 -21.04 -1.77 -6.40
C ARG A 287 -22.00 -1.24 -5.34
N LEU A 288 -21.90 0.00 -4.92
CA LEU A 288 -22.92 0.61 -4.06
C LEU A 288 -24.33 0.65 -4.71
N SER A 289 -24.39 0.68 -6.04
CA SER A 289 -25.66 0.62 -6.80
C SER A 289 -26.08 -0.80 -7.17
N ASP A 290 -25.19 -1.79 -6.96
CA ASP A 290 -25.44 -3.19 -7.29
C ASP A 290 -26.14 -3.89 -6.11
N HIS A 291 -27.38 -4.27 -6.30
CA HIS A 291 -28.19 -4.91 -5.26
C HIS A 291 -27.52 -6.18 -4.68
N TRP A 292 -26.81 -6.93 -5.51
CA TRP A 292 -26.18 -8.20 -5.11
C TRP A 292 -24.84 -8.01 -4.39
N MET A 293 -24.12 -6.94 -4.69
CA MET A 293 -22.76 -6.72 -4.18
C MET A 293 -22.67 -5.67 -3.06
N ARG A 294 -23.66 -4.80 -2.93
CA ARG A 294 -23.63 -3.71 -1.92
C ARG A 294 -23.54 -4.21 -0.48
N GLY A 295 -24.03 -5.43 -0.21
CA GLY A 295 -23.93 -6.09 1.10
C GLY A 295 -22.48 -6.33 1.55
N LEU A 296 -21.52 -6.50 0.62
CA LEU A 296 -20.08 -6.58 0.94
C LEU A 296 -19.55 -5.30 1.59
N PHE A 297 -20.20 -4.19 1.32
CA PHE A 297 -19.87 -2.88 1.90
C PHE A 297 -20.78 -2.53 3.09
N GLY A 298 -21.49 -3.52 3.64
CA GLY A 298 -22.36 -3.35 4.81
C GLY A 298 -23.71 -2.69 4.52
N VAL A 299 -24.01 -2.32 3.26
CA VAL A 299 -25.26 -1.64 2.89
C VAL A 299 -26.43 -2.61 2.94
N GLY A 300 -27.43 -2.27 3.76
CA GLY A 300 -28.62 -3.10 3.95
C GLY A 300 -28.45 -4.26 4.94
N LEU A 301 -27.28 -4.35 5.61
CA LEU A 301 -27.03 -5.31 6.68
C LEU A 301 -27.43 -4.75 8.05
N THR A 302 -27.58 -5.65 9.02
CA THR A 302 -27.75 -5.27 10.44
C THR A 302 -26.49 -4.59 10.97
N SER A 303 -26.59 -3.74 11.99
CA SER A 303 -25.46 -3.01 12.58
C SER A 303 -24.35 -3.94 13.07
N ALA A 304 -24.66 -5.14 13.53
CA ALA A 304 -23.67 -6.13 13.97
C ALA A 304 -22.81 -6.72 12.84
N ARG A 305 -23.20 -6.53 11.57
CA ARG A 305 -22.50 -7.06 10.38
C ARG A 305 -22.05 -5.97 9.42
N LYS A 306 -21.87 -4.75 9.91
CA LYS A 306 -21.34 -3.61 9.13
C LYS A 306 -19.84 -3.48 9.32
N PRO A 307 -19.10 -2.99 8.32
CA PRO A 307 -17.68 -2.72 8.45
C PRO A 307 -17.36 -1.81 9.63
N LEU A 308 -16.33 -2.17 10.37
CA LEU A 308 -15.82 -1.41 11.52
C LEU A 308 -14.78 -0.38 11.08
N LEU A 309 -14.03 -0.70 10.02
CA LEU A 309 -12.87 0.06 9.55
C LEU A 309 -12.99 0.34 8.06
N ALA A 310 -12.71 1.58 7.69
CA ALA A 310 -12.42 1.98 6.32
C ALA A 310 -10.96 2.43 6.24
N LEU A 311 -10.16 1.70 5.48
CA LEU A 311 -8.73 1.91 5.37
C LEU A 311 -8.44 2.56 4.01
N LEU A 312 -7.86 3.79 4.01
CA LEU A 312 -7.47 4.51 2.80
C LEU A 312 -5.96 4.68 2.76
N ASP A 313 -5.32 4.17 1.73
CA ASP A 313 -3.89 4.37 1.53
C ASP A 313 -3.61 5.46 0.49
N GLU A 314 -2.41 6.04 0.56
CA GLU A 314 -1.95 7.12 -0.32
C GLU A 314 -2.97 8.27 -0.45
N VAL A 315 -3.50 8.71 0.69
CA VAL A 315 -4.57 9.72 0.77
C VAL A 315 -4.24 10.99 -0.01
N HIS A 316 -2.97 11.40 -0.09
CA HIS A 316 -2.51 12.55 -0.86
C HIS A 316 -2.79 12.46 -2.37
N THR A 317 -3.07 11.26 -2.89
CA THR A 317 -3.38 11.08 -4.32
C THR A 317 -4.83 11.41 -4.68
N TYR A 318 -5.69 11.56 -3.68
CA TYR A 318 -7.09 11.94 -3.89
C TYR A 318 -7.26 13.46 -4.03
N GLU A 319 -6.67 14.04 -5.07
CA GLU A 319 -6.72 15.49 -5.35
C GLU A 319 -7.47 15.80 -6.65
N GLY A 320 -7.84 17.07 -6.83
CA GLY A 320 -8.52 17.55 -8.03
C GLY A 320 -9.88 16.89 -8.28
N GLY A 321 -10.24 16.73 -9.55
CA GLY A 321 -11.54 16.17 -9.95
C GLY A 321 -11.73 14.70 -9.54
N THR A 322 -10.68 13.90 -9.60
CA THR A 322 -10.72 12.48 -9.17
C THR A 322 -10.86 12.37 -7.65
N GLY A 323 -10.22 13.25 -6.90
CA GLY A 323 -10.39 13.34 -5.45
C GLY A 323 -11.81 13.72 -5.05
N ALA A 324 -12.40 14.70 -5.73
CA ALA A 324 -13.79 15.11 -5.51
C ALA A 324 -14.77 13.95 -5.77
N GLN A 325 -14.58 13.17 -6.84
CA GLN A 325 -15.39 11.99 -7.12
C GLN A 325 -15.23 10.91 -6.03
N ALA A 326 -14.01 10.69 -5.56
CA ALA A 326 -13.74 9.77 -4.46
C ALA A 326 -14.46 10.23 -3.18
N ALA A 327 -14.35 11.51 -2.82
CA ALA A 327 -15.03 12.09 -1.66
C ALA A 327 -16.55 11.89 -1.72
N LEU A 328 -17.18 12.18 -2.86
CA LEU A 328 -18.62 11.95 -3.05
C LEU A 328 -18.98 10.47 -2.90
N THR A 329 -18.12 9.56 -3.39
CA THR A 329 -18.35 8.11 -3.27
C THR A 329 -18.25 7.64 -1.81
N LEU A 330 -17.24 8.10 -1.07
CA LEU A 330 -17.04 7.74 0.34
C LEU A 330 -18.15 8.29 1.23
N ARG A 331 -18.58 9.55 1.01
CA ARG A 331 -19.71 10.16 1.72
C ARG A 331 -21.03 9.46 1.41
N ARG A 332 -21.25 9.06 0.15
CA ARG A 332 -22.42 8.26 -0.24
C ARG A 332 -22.39 6.91 0.47
N TRP A 333 -21.24 6.24 0.52
CA TRP A 333 -21.11 4.97 1.24
C TRP A 333 -21.39 5.13 2.73
N ARG A 334 -20.77 6.14 3.38
CA ARG A 334 -21.04 6.47 4.79
C ARG A 334 -22.53 6.67 5.06
N HIS A 335 -23.21 7.43 4.22
CA HIS A 335 -24.65 7.65 4.33
C HIS A 335 -25.46 6.35 4.19
N LEU A 336 -25.15 5.52 3.19
CA LEU A 336 -25.82 4.24 2.97
C LEU A 336 -25.51 3.20 4.06
N LEU A 337 -24.36 3.29 4.68
CA LEU A 337 -23.97 2.42 5.77
C LEU A 337 -24.84 2.67 7.00
N ALA A 338 -25.20 3.94 7.28
CA ALA A 338 -26.02 4.36 8.42
C ALA A 338 -25.57 3.72 9.75
N SER A 339 -24.26 3.69 9.98
CA SER A 339 -23.60 3.14 11.17
C SER A 339 -22.23 3.77 11.31
N PRO A 340 -21.74 3.97 12.52
CA PRO A 340 -20.39 4.44 12.76
C PRO A 340 -19.36 3.54 12.08
N ILE A 341 -18.31 4.16 11.50
CA ILE A 341 -17.17 3.49 10.90
C ILE A 341 -15.91 4.29 11.19
N SER A 342 -14.87 3.63 11.69
CA SER A 342 -13.59 4.28 11.93
C SER A 342 -12.83 4.44 10.62
N TRP A 343 -12.57 5.69 10.23
CA TRP A 343 -11.80 6.04 9.04
C TRP A 343 -10.32 6.10 9.37
N VAL A 344 -9.49 5.37 8.63
CA VAL A 344 -8.04 5.38 8.81
C VAL A 344 -7.37 5.68 7.48
N GLY A 345 -6.55 6.74 7.45
CA GLY A 345 -5.81 7.17 6.29
C GLY A 345 -4.31 7.03 6.47
N LEU A 346 -3.61 6.60 5.41
CA LEU A 346 -2.16 6.69 5.30
C LEU A 346 -1.80 7.69 4.21
N SER A 347 -0.84 8.57 4.50
CA SER A 347 -0.37 9.54 3.52
C SER A 347 1.14 9.76 3.65
N ALA A 348 1.77 10.18 2.55
CA ALA A 348 3.02 10.91 2.64
C ALA A 348 2.77 12.27 3.32
N THR A 349 3.77 13.13 3.39
CA THR A 349 3.61 14.48 3.95
C THR A 349 2.52 15.24 3.20
N LEU A 350 1.49 15.67 3.91
CA LEU A 350 0.33 16.39 3.42
C LEU A 350 0.09 17.61 4.30
N GLY A 351 -0.06 18.78 3.70
CA GLY A 351 -0.43 20.00 4.43
C GLY A 351 -1.90 19.94 4.85
N ASP A 352 -2.21 20.34 6.10
CA ASP A 352 -3.56 20.32 6.68
C ASP A 352 -4.27 18.96 6.48
N ALA A 353 -3.57 17.88 6.85
CA ALA A 353 -3.98 16.52 6.56
C ALA A 353 -5.31 16.15 7.23
N ALA A 354 -5.56 16.63 8.45
CA ALA A 354 -6.80 16.37 9.17
C ALA A 354 -8.01 16.95 8.40
N ARG A 355 -7.91 18.20 7.94
CA ARG A 355 -8.98 18.84 7.16
C ARG A 355 -9.18 18.14 5.82
N PHE A 356 -8.10 17.86 5.10
CA PHE A 356 -8.19 17.13 3.84
C PHE A 356 -8.89 15.78 4.02
N PHE A 357 -8.57 15.06 5.09
CA PHE A 357 -9.16 13.76 5.37
C PHE A 357 -10.64 13.86 5.79
N SER A 358 -11.00 14.88 6.56
CA SER A 358 -12.38 15.23 6.86
C SER A 358 -13.19 15.53 5.58
N ASP A 359 -12.64 16.37 4.69
CA ASP A 359 -13.26 16.68 3.41
C ASP A 359 -13.43 15.46 2.51
N LEU A 360 -12.47 14.54 2.53
CA LEU A 360 -12.51 13.31 1.74
C LEU A 360 -13.56 12.31 2.25
N THR A 361 -13.60 12.06 3.55
CA THR A 361 -14.42 11.00 4.16
C THR A 361 -15.80 11.49 4.60
N GLY A 362 -15.93 12.78 4.86
CA GLY A 362 -17.10 13.38 5.49
C GLY A 362 -17.15 13.17 7.00
N ALA A 363 -16.08 12.69 7.64
CA ALA A 363 -15.96 12.68 9.09
C ALA A 363 -15.92 14.12 9.62
N ASP A 364 -16.43 14.34 10.83
CA ASP A 364 -16.34 15.66 11.46
C ASP A 364 -14.86 16.01 11.69
N LEU A 365 -14.48 17.26 11.40
CA LEU A 365 -13.11 17.71 11.55
C LEU A 365 -12.62 17.60 12.99
N ASP A 366 -13.48 17.85 13.97
CA ASP A 366 -13.16 17.76 15.39
C ASP A 366 -12.89 16.31 15.83
N ASP A 367 -13.40 15.32 15.09
CA ASP A 367 -13.19 13.89 15.32
C ASP A 367 -12.03 13.31 14.50
N VAL A 368 -11.38 14.10 13.64
CA VAL A 368 -10.23 13.68 12.84
C VAL A 368 -8.93 14.04 13.55
N VAL A 369 -8.11 13.01 13.82
CA VAL A 369 -6.79 13.18 14.44
C VAL A 369 -5.68 12.87 13.45
N GLU A 370 -4.77 13.82 13.25
CA GLU A 370 -3.52 13.60 12.52
C GLU A 370 -2.46 13.03 13.46
N ILE A 371 -1.78 11.98 13.02
CA ILE A 371 -0.64 11.37 13.70
C ILE A 371 0.57 11.44 12.78
N THR A 372 1.57 12.21 13.19
CA THR A 372 2.82 12.41 12.46
C THR A 372 4.01 12.26 13.40
N PRO A 373 5.19 11.80 12.94
CA PRO A 373 6.40 11.84 13.75
C PRO A 373 6.74 13.28 14.13
N THR A 374 7.08 13.53 15.38
CA THR A 374 7.62 14.83 15.83
C THR A 374 9.04 15.01 15.35
N LEU A 375 9.55 16.26 15.35
CA LEU A 375 10.93 16.55 14.93
C LEU A 375 11.99 15.81 15.77
N GLU A 376 11.69 15.58 17.05
CA GLU A 376 12.57 14.88 18.00
C GLU A 376 12.62 13.36 17.76
N GLU A 377 11.57 12.82 17.14
CA GLU A 377 11.47 11.40 16.80
C GLU A 377 12.29 11.02 15.57
N PHE A 378 12.92 11.97 14.88
CA PHE A 378 13.74 11.65 13.71
C PHE A 378 15.22 11.44 14.08
N GLU A 379 15.84 10.51 13.38
CA GLU A 379 17.29 10.33 13.32
C GLU A 379 17.80 10.48 11.88
N GLU A 380 19.02 10.96 11.74
CA GLU A 380 19.64 11.09 10.42
C GLU A 380 20.35 9.80 10.03
N GLN A 381 19.91 9.19 8.94
CA GLN A 381 20.49 7.97 8.38
C GLN A 381 20.92 8.20 6.92
N GLY A 382 22.13 8.73 6.73
CA GLY A 382 22.67 8.99 5.40
C GLY A 382 22.19 10.30 4.79
N ALA A 383 22.28 10.40 3.48
CA ALA A 383 21.89 11.59 2.73
C ALA A 383 21.08 11.23 1.49
N GLU A 384 20.12 12.07 1.16
CA GLU A 384 19.38 12.06 -0.10
C GLU A 384 19.95 13.13 -1.01
N TYR A 385 20.26 12.75 -2.24
CA TYR A 385 20.74 13.65 -3.28
C TYR A 385 19.61 13.89 -4.28
N GLN A 386 19.10 15.10 -4.32
CA GLN A 386 18.08 15.51 -5.28
C GLN A 386 18.77 16.18 -6.46
N ILE A 387 18.63 15.60 -7.66
CA ILE A 387 19.17 16.14 -8.89
C ILE A 387 18.02 16.69 -9.72
N LEU A 388 17.94 18.02 -9.81
CA LEU A 388 16.97 18.73 -10.62
C LEU A 388 17.60 18.98 -11.99
N LEU A 389 16.96 18.45 -13.04
CA LEU A 389 17.44 18.60 -14.42
C LEU A 389 16.52 19.56 -15.18
N ARG A 390 17.13 20.52 -15.87
CA ARG A 390 16.44 21.40 -16.80
C ARG A 390 16.66 20.90 -18.23
N GLY A 391 15.59 20.53 -18.92
CA GLY A 391 15.68 20.17 -20.34
C GLY A 391 16.20 21.31 -21.20
N ASP A 392 17.01 20.99 -22.20
CA ASP A 392 17.50 21.97 -23.16
C ASP A 392 16.47 22.17 -24.28
N PRO A 393 15.92 23.39 -24.43
CA PRO A 393 14.99 23.70 -25.53
C PRO A 393 15.58 23.44 -26.92
N ALA A 394 16.89 23.58 -27.06
CA ALA A 394 17.58 23.33 -28.33
C ALA A 394 17.55 21.85 -28.75
N SER A 395 17.37 20.94 -27.79
CA SER A 395 17.22 19.49 -28.05
C SER A 395 15.88 19.12 -28.72
N ARG A 396 14.86 19.99 -28.61
CA ARG A 396 13.47 19.73 -29.00
C ARG A 396 12.87 18.46 -28.35
N ALA A 397 13.52 17.89 -27.35
CA ALA A 397 13.02 16.75 -26.61
C ALA A 397 11.90 17.19 -25.67
N SER A 398 10.82 16.42 -25.59
CA SER A 398 9.77 16.65 -24.60
C SER A 398 10.29 16.38 -23.19
N LEU A 399 9.64 17.00 -22.18
CA LEU A 399 9.96 16.74 -20.77
C LEU A 399 9.88 15.24 -20.45
N LEU A 400 8.86 14.55 -20.96
CA LEU A 400 8.68 13.12 -20.79
C LEU A 400 9.86 12.31 -21.39
N SER A 401 10.30 12.66 -22.60
CA SER A 401 11.45 12.00 -23.23
C SER A 401 12.74 12.22 -22.43
N THR A 402 12.96 13.43 -21.93
CA THR A 402 14.11 13.75 -21.07
C THR A 402 14.06 12.93 -19.78
N THR A 403 12.90 12.83 -19.13
CA THR A 403 12.71 12.06 -17.89
C THR A 403 12.98 10.57 -18.12
N ILE A 404 12.40 9.98 -19.15
CA ILE A 404 12.59 8.54 -19.48
C ILE A 404 14.06 8.24 -19.74
N GLN A 405 14.73 9.05 -20.57
CA GLN A 405 16.14 8.82 -20.92
C GLN A 405 17.06 9.00 -19.71
N THR A 406 16.78 9.98 -18.84
CA THR A 406 17.50 10.19 -17.59
C THR A 406 17.33 8.99 -16.65
N SER A 407 16.11 8.52 -16.47
CA SER A 407 15.81 7.37 -15.61
C SER A 407 16.46 6.07 -16.10
N MET A 408 16.57 5.88 -17.41
CA MET A 408 17.24 4.71 -18.02
C MET A 408 18.76 4.75 -17.86
N LEU A 409 19.36 5.95 -17.74
CA LEU A 409 20.80 6.11 -17.58
C LEU A 409 21.25 5.97 -16.13
N LEU A 410 20.45 6.43 -15.19
CA LEU A 410 20.80 6.43 -13.77
C LEU A 410 21.26 5.05 -13.26
N PRO A 411 20.55 3.92 -13.54
CA PRO A 411 20.99 2.59 -13.13
C PRO A 411 22.27 2.07 -13.81
N ARG A 412 22.72 2.73 -14.88
CA ARG A 412 23.96 2.37 -15.57
C ARG A 412 25.17 3.17 -15.07
N LEU A 413 24.91 4.20 -14.24
CA LEU A 413 25.92 5.06 -13.64
C LEU A 413 26.20 4.68 -12.18
N LEU A 414 25.28 3.99 -11.54
CA LEU A 414 25.38 3.41 -10.20
C LEU A 414 25.87 1.96 -10.27
#